data_dee051fea832ed4ea6b4e6e10e1111de
#
_entry.id   dee051fea832ed4ea6b4e6e10e1111de
#
_cell.length_a   1.000
_cell.length_b   1.000
_cell.length_c   1.000
_cell.angle_alpha   90.00
_cell.angle_beta   90.00
_cell.angle_gamma   90.00
#
_symmetry.space_group_name_H-M   'P 1'
#
loop_
_entity.id
_entity.type
_entity.pdbx_description
1 polymer ?
#
loop_
_entity_poly.entity_id
_entity_poly.type
_entity_poly.pdbx_seq_one_letter_code
_entity_poly.pdbx_strand_id
1 'polypeptide(L)'
;MKTVIETTELFGDLCIEKRGYAYVLTQEDDAVTILPMELDKILKLNPPGHASVINIDEDLQVRFYHGLYSGVNIETEDECFSINNWKTFVAKVKEFMKSETAKKAKLQWAKCRNAFITNQDNPDYTTVLSVNPSYEDGDVVVISQIDDLRQHIITLDKDEAVALKAYLDSIIPTLK
;
A
#
# COMPACT_ATOMS: atom_id res chain seq x y z
N MET A 1 -1.50 5.65 -8.16
CA MET A 1 -1.03 6.86 -8.92
C MET A 1 0.49 6.82 -8.95
N LYS A 2 1.09 6.93 -10.13
CA LYS A 2 2.54 6.93 -10.30
C LYS A 2 3.09 8.33 -9.95
N THR A 3 4.12 8.40 -9.11
CA THR A 3 4.73 9.65 -8.65
C THR A 3 6.22 9.64 -8.99
N VAL A 4 6.70 10.72 -9.62
CA VAL A 4 8.13 10.88 -9.94
C VAL A 4 8.90 11.23 -8.66
N ILE A 5 9.84 10.39 -8.29
CA ILE A 5 10.74 10.59 -7.15
C ILE A 5 11.95 11.41 -7.54
N GLU A 6 12.59 11.04 -8.64
CA GLU A 6 13.79 11.69 -9.14
C GLU A 6 13.86 11.56 -10.66
N THR A 7 14.38 12.59 -11.33
CA THR A 7 14.73 12.55 -12.76
C THR A 7 16.23 12.50 -12.88
N THR A 8 16.75 11.53 -13.58
CA THR A 8 18.18 11.39 -13.86
C THR A 8 18.45 11.64 -15.35
N GLU A 9 19.58 12.29 -15.68
CA GLU A 9 19.92 12.59 -17.08
C GLU A 9 20.23 11.31 -17.89
N LEU A 10 20.72 10.26 -17.22
CA LEU A 10 21.16 9.03 -17.85
C LEU A 10 20.13 7.91 -17.83
N PHE A 11 19.26 7.86 -16.83
CA PHE A 11 18.37 6.75 -16.57
C PHE A 11 16.88 7.17 -16.47
N GLY A 12 16.55 8.38 -16.93
CA GLY A 12 15.19 8.86 -16.93
C GLY A 12 14.57 9.05 -15.55
N ASP A 13 13.24 8.95 -15.48
CA ASP A 13 12.47 9.18 -14.28
C ASP A 13 12.40 7.94 -13.39
N LEU A 14 12.92 8.05 -12.16
CA LEU A 14 12.64 7.08 -11.10
C LEU A 14 11.29 7.40 -10.49
N CYS A 15 10.36 6.49 -10.62
CA CYS A 15 8.99 6.65 -10.15
C CYS A 15 8.62 5.62 -9.10
N ILE A 16 7.64 5.97 -8.27
CA ILE A 16 7.00 5.05 -7.32
C ILE A 16 5.49 5.06 -7.51
N GLU A 17 4.88 3.90 -7.41
CA GLU A 17 3.43 3.77 -7.29
C GLU A 17 3.08 2.70 -6.24
N LYS A 18 1.86 2.79 -5.70
CA LYS A 18 1.33 1.74 -4.84
C LYS A 18 0.43 0.83 -5.66
N ARG A 19 0.70 -0.47 -5.63
CA ARG A 19 -0.12 -1.52 -6.23
C ARG A 19 -0.52 -2.54 -5.17
N GLY A 20 -1.81 -2.56 -4.84
CA GLY A 20 -2.29 -3.38 -3.74
C GLY A 20 -1.57 -3.04 -2.43
N TYR A 21 -0.98 -4.04 -1.78
CA TYR A 21 -0.23 -3.88 -0.54
C TYR A 21 1.27 -3.54 -0.75
N ALA A 22 1.76 -3.60 -1.98
CA ALA A 22 3.17 -3.39 -2.31
C ALA A 22 3.42 -2.03 -2.99
N TYR A 23 4.68 -1.65 -3.05
CA TYR A 23 5.17 -0.50 -3.79
C TYR A 23 5.95 -0.97 -5.02
N VAL A 24 5.77 -0.30 -6.14
CA VAL A 24 6.50 -0.59 -7.37
C VAL A 24 7.38 0.61 -7.69
N LEU A 25 8.70 0.40 -7.74
CA LEU A 25 9.64 1.35 -8.33
C LEU A 25 9.76 1.03 -9.81
N THR A 26 9.79 2.07 -10.63
CA THR A 26 10.03 1.94 -12.07
C THR A 26 11.03 2.98 -12.53
N GLN A 27 11.96 2.58 -13.40
CA GLN A 27 12.91 3.47 -14.05
C GLN A 27 13.13 2.94 -15.47
N GLU A 28 12.87 3.77 -16.49
CA GLU A 28 12.80 3.32 -17.88
C GLU A 28 11.86 2.13 -18.07
N ASP A 29 12.37 1.00 -18.53
CA ASP A 29 11.62 -0.24 -18.76
C ASP A 29 11.67 -1.20 -17.54
N ASP A 30 12.49 -0.88 -16.53
CA ASP A 30 12.68 -1.69 -15.34
C ASP A 30 11.59 -1.43 -14.30
N ALA A 31 11.16 -2.48 -13.57
CA ALA A 31 10.16 -2.39 -12.53
C ALA A 31 10.40 -3.41 -11.41
N VAL A 32 10.58 -2.96 -10.19
CA VAL A 32 10.72 -3.82 -9.00
C VAL A 32 9.56 -3.63 -8.04
N THR A 33 9.04 -4.74 -7.53
CA THR A 33 8.02 -4.75 -6.48
C THR A 33 8.69 -4.86 -5.12
N ILE A 34 8.41 -3.91 -4.23
CA ILE A 34 9.01 -3.82 -2.90
C ILE A 34 7.88 -3.89 -1.85
N LEU A 35 8.00 -4.81 -0.92
CA LEU A 35 7.05 -4.92 0.19
C LEU A 35 7.21 -3.74 1.18
N PRO A 36 6.14 -3.36 1.92
CA PRO A 36 6.23 -2.26 2.89
C PRO A 36 7.34 -2.42 3.92
N MET A 37 7.60 -3.66 4.39
CA MET A 37 8.68 -3.95 5.34
C MET A 37 10.07 -3.76 4.74
N GLU A 38 10.26 -4.12 3.48
CA GLU A 38 11.52 -3.94 2.75
C GLU A 38 11.77 -2.46 2.49
N LEU A 39 10.74 -1.75 2.01
CA LEU A 39 10.83 -0.31 1.79
C LEU A 39 11.18 0.43 3.09
N ASP A 40 10.57 0.04 4.22
CA ASP A 40 10.89 0.62 5.52
C ASP A 40 12.34 0.33 5.95
N LYS A 41 12.88 -0.86 5.69
CA LYS A 41 14.30 -1.18 5.89
C LYS A 41 15.18 -0.27 5.02
N ILE A 42 14.87 -0.14 3.72
CA ILE A 42 15.60 0.72 2.78
C ILE A 42 15.62 2.17 3.29
N LEU A 43 14.47 2.72 3.67
CA LEU A 43 14.35 4.11 4.11
C LEU A 43 15.02 4.43 5.46
N LYS A 44 15.41 3.41 6.22
CA LYS A 44 16.19 3.53 7.47
C LYS A 44 17.70 3.44 7.26
N LEU A 45 18.15 3.09 6.06
CA LEU A 45 19.58 3.02 5.77
C LEU A 45 20.22 4.41 5.84
N ASN A 46 21.38 4.46 6.49
CA ASN A 46 22.28 5.60 6.42
C ASN A 46 23.41 5.26 5.45
N PRO A 47 23.67 6.11 4.42
CA PRO A 47 24.78 5.87 3.52
C PRO A 47 26.08 5.77 4.32
N PRO A 48 26.80 4.66 4.22
CA PRO A 48 28.10 4.53 4.87
C PRO A 48 29.11 5.45 4.16
N GLY A 49 30.16 5.87 4.88
CA GLY A 49 31.22 6.70 4.32
C GLY A 49 32.17 5.95 3.35
N HIS A 50 31.82 4.75 2.90
CA HIS A 50 32.57 3.90 1.99
C HIS A 50 31.63 3.09 1.11
N ALA A 51 32.13 2.53 0.01
CA ALA A 51 31.37 1.65 -0.86
C ALA A 51 30.91 0.40 -0.10
N SER A 52 29.65 0.06 -0.19
CA SER A 52 29.06 -1.09 0.51
C SER A 52 27.82 -1.63 -0.19
N VAL A 53 27.50 -2.88 0.08
CA VAL A 53 26.28 -3.55 -0.34
C VAL A 53 25.52 -3.99 0.91
N ILE A 54 24.25 -3.68 0.98
CA ILE A 54 23.36 -4.05 2.09
C ILE A 54 22.20 -4.86 1.53
N ASN A 55 22.13 -6.13 1.90
CA ASN A 55 21.03 -7.00 1.52
C ASN A 55 19.79 -6.62 2.33
N ILE A 56 18.70 -6.38 1.67
CA ILE A 56 17.39 -6.10 2.25
C ILE A 56 16.61 -7.39 2.41
N ASP A 57 16.67 -8.23 1.38
CA ASP A 57 16.11 -9.58 1.31
C ASP A 57 17.01 -10.46 0.42
N GLU A 58 16.60 -11.71 0.11
CA GLU A 58 17.34 -12.65 -0.73
C GLU A 58 17.65 -12.07 -2.12
N ASP A 59 16.64 -11.40 -2.73
CA ASP A 59 16.71 -10.88 -4.10
C ASP A 59 16.83 -9.36 -4.19
N LEU A 60 16.85 -8.64 -3.07
CA LEU A 60 16.84 -7.17 -3.05
C LEU A 60 18.01 -6.63 -2.23
N GLN A 61 18.81 -5.78 -2.84
CA GLN A 61 19.95 -5.14 -2.17
C GLN A 61 20.02 -3.64 -2.46
N VAL A 62 20.69 -2.91 -1.58
CA VAL A 62 21.06 -1.50 -1.78
C VAL A 62 22.58 -1.40 -1.83
N ARG A 63 23.08 -0.90 -2.96
CA ARG A 63 24.52 -0.69 -3.18
C ARG A 63 24.86 0.79 -3.10
N PHE A 64 25.78 1.13 -2.23
CA PHE A 64 26.35 2.47 -2.10
C PHE A 64 27.70 2.52 -2.80
N TYR A 65 27.85 3.49 -3.71
CA TYR A 65 29.11 3.78 -4.40
C TYR A 65 29.79 4.97 -3.74
N HIS A 66 31.12 4.93 -3.67
CA HIS A 66 31.91 6.02 -3.12
C HIS A 66 33.09 6.35 -4.05
N GLY A 67 33.41 7.63 -4.22
CA GLY A 67 34.51 8.11 -5.06
C GLY A 67 34.03 9.07 -6.15
N LEU A 68 34.67 9.02 -7.33
CA LEU A 68 34.34 9.89 -8.48
C LEU A 68 32.90 9.74 -8.97
N TYR A 69 32.27 8.60 -8.72
CA TYR A 69 30.89 8.29 -9.07
C TYR A 69 30.15 7.85 -7.80
N SER A 70 29.93 8.81 -6.90
CA SER A 70 29.11 8.53 -5.72
C SER A 70 27.65 8.46 -6.12
N GLY A 71 27.00 7.34 -5.81
CA GLY A 71 25.58 7.10 -6.09
C GLY A 71 25.05 5.97 -5.23
N VAL A 72 23.78 5.71 -5.35
CA VAL A 72 23.11 4.61 -4.68
C VAL A 72 22.27 3.88 -5.70
N ASN A 73 22.36 2.56 -5.73
CA ASN A 73 21.47 1.73 -6.51
C ASN A 73 20.61 0.87 -5.59
N ILE A 74 19.36 0.68 -5.97
CA ILE A 74 18.54 -0.42 -5.53
C ILE A 74 18.60 -1.48 -6.62
N GLU A 75 19.01 -2.69 -6.27
CA GLU A 75 19.35 -3.74 -7.23
C GLU A 75 18.59 -5.03 -6.87
N THR A 76 18.13 -5.73 -7.91
CA THR A 76 17.72 -7.14 -7.87
C THR A 76 18.71 -7.96 -8.71
N GLU A 77 18.46 -9.26 -8.90
CA GLU A 77 19.28 -10.10 -9.78
C GLU A 77 19.29 -9.58 -11.24
N ASP A 78 18.13 -9.07 -11.71
CA ASP A 78 17.92 -8.70 -13.11
C ASP A 78 17.86 -7.19 -13.35
N GLU A 79 17.63 -6.36 -12.31
CA GLU A 79 17.29 -4.94 -12.47
C GLU A 79 18.10 -4.02 -11.56
N CYS A 80 18.31 -2.78 -12.01
CA CYS A 80 19.12 -1.79 -11.30
C CYS A 80 18.51 -0.39 -11.38
N PHE A 81 18.12 0.16 -10.23
CA PHE A 81 17.51 1.48 -10.10
C PHE A 81 18.52 2.48 -9.53
N SER A 82 18.92 3.45 -10.34
CA SER A 82 19.92 4.44 -9.96
C SER A 82 19.30 5.65 -9.24
N ILE A 83 19.88 6.01 -8.10
CA ILE A 83 19.47 7.13 -7.26
C ILE A 83 20.61 8.12 -7.14
N ASN A 84 20.42 9.33 -7.66
CA ASN A 84 21.47 10.38 -7.61
C ASN A 84 21.55 11.03 -6.23
N ASN A 85 20.39 11.22 -5.56
CA ASN A 85 20.33 11.90 -4.28
C ASN A 85 19.54 11.10 -3.26
N TRP A 86 20.24 10.36 -2.42
CA TRP A 86 19.63 9.52 -1.39
C TRP A 86 18.70 10.26 -0.43
N LYS A 87 19.09 11.45 0.02
CA LYS A 87 18.27 12.24 0.95
C LYS A 87 16.95 12.66 0.30
N THR A 88 17.01 13.10 -0.95
CA THR A 88 15.83 13.47 -1.73
C THR A 88 14.93 12.27 -1.97
N PHE A 89 15.51 11.14 -2.36
CA PHE A 89 14.80 9.88 -2.53
C PHE A 89 14.02 9.51 -1.26
N VAL A 90 14.71 9.41 -0.12
CA VAL A 90 14.10 9.05 1.17
C VAL A 90 12.99 10.02 1.56
N ALA A 91 13.21 11.34 1.37
CA ALA A 91 12.20 12.34 1.72
C ALA A 91 10.94 12.20 0.87
N LYS A 92 11.09 12.09 -0.45
CA LYS A 92 9.95 11.98 -1.39
C LYS A 92 9.20 10.66 -1.25
N VAL A 93 9.89 9.55 -1.04
CA VAL A 93 9.23 8.26 -0.79
C VAL A 93 8.44 8.30 0.52
N LYS A 94 8.98 8.87 1.59
CA LYS A 94 8.25 9.06 2.85
C LYS A 94 7.03 9.98 2.69
N GLU A 95 7.13 11.04 1.89
CA GLU A 95 6.00 11.92 1.57
C GLU A 95 4.92 11.16 0.80
N PHE A 96 5.32 10.39 -0.22
CA PHE A 96 4.41 9.53 -0.99
C PHE A 96 3.70 8.53 -0.07
N MET A 97 4.42 7.80 0.78
CA MET A 97 3.83 6.85 1.73
C MET A 97 2.82 7.52 2.68
N LYS A 98 3.13 8.74 3.17
CA LYS A 98 2.17 9.51 3.99
C LYS A 98 0.93 9.90 3.20
N SER A 99 1.05 10.30 1.95
CA SER A 99 -0.09 10.65 1.10
C SER A 99 -0.98 9.43 0.82
N GLU A 100 -0.38 8.25 0.66
CA GLU A 100 -1.11 6.99 0.46
C GLU A 100 -1.82 6.53 1.75
N THR A 101 -1.16 6.63 2.90
CA THR A 101 -1.77 6.31 4.20
C THR A 101 -2.87 7.29 4.61
N ALA A 102 -2.83 8.52 4.13
CA ALA A 102 -3.89 9.50 4.38
C ALA A 102 -5.17 9.25 3.57
N LYS A 103 -5.14 8.33 2.61
CA LYS A 103 -6.34 7.91 1.89
C LYS A 103 -7.18 7.02 2.80
N LYS A 104 -8.14 7.65 3.48
CA LYS A 104 -9.09 6.93 4.34
C LYS A 104 -10.04 6.08 3.51
N ALA A 105 -10.40 4.91 4.02
CA ALA A 105 -11.50 4.13 3.48
C ALA A 105 -12.74 5.01 3.34
N LYS A 106 -13.40 4.95 2.19
CA LYS A 106 -14.59 5.77 1.91
C LYS A 106 -15.82 4.89 1.90
N LEU A 107 -16.79 5.26 2.72
CA LEU A 107 -18.13 4.74 2.61
C LEU A 107 -18.81 5.41 1.40
N GLN A 108 -19.22 4.61 0.44
CA GLN A 108 -19.94 5.08 -0.75
C GLN A 108 -21.33 4.45 -0.74
N TRP A 109 -22.34 5.31 -0.77
CA TRP A 109 -23.72 4.89 -0.87
C TRP A 109 -24.10 4.63 -2.33
N ALA A 110 -24.61 3.43 -2.59
CA ALA A 110 -25.22 3.09 -3.87
C ALA A 110 -26.74 3.29 -3.80
N LYS A 111 -27.41 3.05 -4.92
CA LYS A 111 -28.88 3.00 -4.95
C LYS A 111 -29.38 1.81 -4.11
N CYS A 112 -30.57 1.92 -3.56
CA CYS A 112 -31.27 0.81 -2.88
C CYS A 112 -30.61 0.30 -1.59
N ARG A 113 -30.29 1.18 -0.64
CA ARG A 113 -29.82 0.82 0.72
C ARG A 113 -28.47 0.06 0.75
N ASN A 114 -27.77 -0.01 -0.35
CA ASN A 114 -26.44 -0.61 -0.41
C ASN A 114 -25.36 0.44 -0.18
N ALA A 115 -24.23 0.00 0.37
CA ALA A 115 -23.05 0.83 0.55
C ALA A 115 -21.78 0.03 0.23
N PHE A 116 -20.71 0.72 -0.10
CA PHE A 116 -19.41 0.13 -0.35
C PHE A 116 -18.39 0.78 0.56
N ILE A 117 -17.54 -0.06 1.15
CA ILE A 117 -16.34 0.39 1.85
C ILE A 117 -15.15 -0.09 1.03
N THR A 118 -14.51 0.84 0.32
CA THR A 118 -13.33 0.52 -0.47
C THR A 118 -12.10 0.61 0.38
N ASN A 119 -11.33 -0.46 0.45
CA ASN A 119 -10.01 -0.42 1.04
C ASN A 119 -9.06 0.29 0.08
N GLN A 120 -8.47 1.40 0.51
CA GLN A 120 -7.54 2.18 -0.32
C GLN A 120 -6.18 1.49 -0.47
N ASP A 121 -5.84 0.61 0.46
CA ASP A 121 -4.58 -0.15 0.41
C ASP A 121 -4.66 -1.35 -0.54
N ASN A 122 -5.86 -1.88 -0.71
CA ASN A 122 -6.13 -2.92 -1.69
C ASN A 122 -7.49 -2.68 -2.34
N PRO A 123 -7.55 -1.98 -3.49
CA PRO A 123 -8.80 -1.66 -4.17
C PRO A 123 -9.57 -2.89 -4.66
N ASP A 124 -8.92 -4.04 -4.78
CA ASP A 124 -9.55 -5.30 -5.14
C ASP A 124 -10.40 -5.87 -3.97
N TYR A 125 -10.16 -5.38 -2.75
CA TYR A 125 -10.96 -5.70 -1.57
C TYR A 125 -11.99 -4.61 -1.28
N THR A 126 -13.15 -4.75 -1.86
CA THR A 126 -14.29 -3.89 -1.55
C THR A 126 -15.27 -4.65 -0.66
N THR A 127 -15.57 -4.07 0.50
CA THR A 127 -16.64 -4.58 1.36
C THR A 127 -17.96 -4.00 0.90
N VAL A 128 -18.89 -4.85 0.51
CA VAL A 128 -20.25 -4.48 0.13
C VAL A 128 -21.17 -4.66 1.33
N LEU A 129 -21.93 -3.62 1.63
CA LEU A 129 -22.98 -3.63 2.64
C LEU A 129 -24.33 -3.59 1.92
N SER A 130 -25.20 -4.52 2.24
CA SER A 130 -26.54 -4.56 1.65
C SER A 130 -27.58 -4.91 2.71
N VAL A 131 -28.83 -4.66 2.40
CA VAL A 131 -29.96 -5.09 3.22
C VAL A 131 -30.81 -6.00 2.35
N ASN A 132 -30.93 -7.24 2.77
CA ASN A 132 -31.65 -8.27 2.05
C ASN A 132 -32.82 -8.80 2.91
N PRO A 133 -33.98 -9.13 2.31
CA PRO A 133 -35.04 -9.81 3.04
C PRO A 133 -34.62 -11.25 3.39
N SER A 134 -34.85 -11.66 4.62
CA SER A 134 -34.77 -13.06 5.06
C SER A 134 -36.18 -13.61 5.32
N TYR A 135 -36.38 -14.89 5.08
CA TYR A 135 -37.66 -15.53 5.32
C TYR A 135 -37.97 -15.70 6.82
N GLU A 136 -36.94 -15.81 7.65
CA GLU A 136 -37.07 -16.12 9.07
C GLU A 136 -36.94 -14.86 9.96
N ASP A 137 -36.03 -13.94 9.58
CA ASP A 137 -35.59 -12.85 10.47
C ASP A 137 -35.98 -11.44 9.98
N GLY A 138 -36.78 -11.37 8.90
CA GLY A 138 -37.10 -10.09 8.27
C GLY A 138 -35.93 -9.52 7.45
N ASP A 139 -35.73 -8.20 7.48
CA ASP A 139 -34.59 -7.58 6.81
C ASP A 139 -33.27 -7.86 7.56
N VAL A 140 -32.28 -8.40 6.90
CA VAL A 140 -30.95 -8.68 7.43
C VAL A 140 -29.89 -7.78 6.78
N VAL A 141 -28.88 -7.40 7.55
CA VAL A 141 -27.69 -6.73 7.02
C VAL A 141 -26.70 -7.77 6.53
N VAL A 142 -26.31 -7.65 5.28
CA VAL A 142 -25.30 -8.53 4.67
C VAL A 142 -24.02 -7.74 4.47
N ILE A 143 -22.94 -8.24 5.03
CA ILE A 143 -21.59 -7.75 4.81
C ILE A 143 -20.88 -8.78 3.94
N SER A 144 -20.49 -8.41 2.74
CA SER A 144 -19.76 -9.32 1.85
C SER A 144 -18.44 -8.72 1.40
N GLN A 145 -17.43 -9.55 1.36
CA GLN A 145 -16.12 -9.22 0.83
C GLN A 145 -15.70 -10.30 -0.16
N ILE A 146 -15.29 -9.88 -1.34
CA ILE A 146 -14.85 -10.77 -2.41
C ILE A 146 -13.36 -10.58 -2.55
N ASP A 147 -12.60 -11.66 -2.43
CA ASP A 147 -11.23 -11.75 -2.90
C ASP A 147 -11.20 -12.56 -4.21
N ASP A 148 -10.04 -12.65 -4.86
CA ASP A 148 -9.88 -13.27 -6.18
C ASP A 148 -10.46 -14.70 -6.30
N LEU A 149 -10.66 -15.40 -5.20
CA LEU A 149 -11.02 -16.82 -5.19
C LEU A 149 -12.19 -17.16 -4.27
N ARG A 150 -12.57 -16.27 -3.33
CA ARG A 150 -13.57 -16.57 -2.30
C ARG A 150 -14.45 -15.36 -2.00
N GLN A 151 -15.70 -15.65 -1.73
CA GLN A 151 -16.64 -14.68 -1.18
C GLN A 151 -16.83 -14.98 0.30
N HIS A 152 -16.56 -14.00 1.15
CA HIS A 152 -16.85 -14.03 2.58
C HIS A 152 -18.13 -13.27 2.83
N ILE A 153 -19.10 -13.92 3.47
CA ILE A 153 -20.41 -13.32 3.77
C ILE A 153 -20.69 -13.44 5.25
N ILE A 154 -21.06 -12.33 5.85
CA ILE A 154 -21.60 -12.24 7.20
C ILE A 154 -23.02 -11.70 7.09
N THR A 155 -23.97 -12.39 7.67
CA THR A 155 -25.37 -11.96 7.73
C THR A 155 -25.71 -11.64 9.18
N LEU A 156 -26.28 -10.47 9.42
CA LEU A 156 -26.66 -10.00 10.76
C LEU A 156 -28.15 -9.67 10.78
N ASP A 157 -28.86 -10.17 11.76
CA ASP A 157 -30.17 -9.68 12.07
C ASP A 157 -30.12 -8.26 12.66
N LYS A 158 -31.30 -7.72 13.02
CA LYS A 158 -31.38 -6.36 13.58
C LYS A 158 -30.64 -6.23 14.91
N ASP A 159 -30.75 -7.20 15.79
CA ASP A 159 -30.19 -7.15 17.14
C ASP A 159 -28.67 -7.35 17.09
N GLU A 160 -28.20 -8.26 16.25
CA GLU A 160 -26.78 -8.46 15.96
C GLU A 160 -26.15 -7.21 15.31
N ALA A 161 -26.84 -6.56 14.38
CA ALA A 161 -26.37 -5.33 13.77
C ALA A 161 -26.28 -4.17 14.79
N VAL A 162 -27.23 -4.09 15.73
CA VAL A 162 -27.18 -3.12 16.83
C VAL A 162 -26.01 -3.41 17.77
N ALA A 163 -25.77 -4.68 18.11
CA ALA A 163 -24.65 -5.09 18.96
C ALA A 163 -23.30 -4.79 18.28
N LEU A 164 -23.17 -5.11 16.99
CA LEU A 164 -21.96 -4.77 16.22
C LEU A 164 -21.71 -3.26 16.19
N LYS A 165 -22.76 -2.46 15.97
CA LYS A 165 -22.65 -1.00 16.01
C LYS A 165 -22.12 -0.52 17.36
N ALA A 166 -22.71 -1.01 18.48
CA ALA A 166 -22.28 -0.62 19.82
C ALA A 166 -20.81 -1.00 20.09
N TYR A 167 -20.38 -2.18 19.65
CA TYR A 167 -18.98 -2.58 19.73
C TYR A 167 -18.08 -1.63 18.93
N LEU A 168 -18.41 -1.34 17.67
CA LEU A 168 -17.63 -0.44 16.83
C LEU A 168 -17.53 0.97 17.43
N ASP A 169 -18.64 1.51 17.93
CA ASP A 169 -18.66 2.83 18.59
C ASP A 169 -17.72 2.88 19.82
N SER A 170 -17.54 1.75 20.52
CA SER A 170 -16.63 1.65 21.68
C SER A 170 -15.16 1.50 21.29
N ILE A 171 -14.88 0.80 20.20
CA ILE A 171 -13.51 0.43 19.81
C ILE A 171 -12.85 1.46 18.88
N ILE A 172 -13.62 2.04 17.93
CA ILE A 172 -13.06 2.99 16.94
C ILE A 172 -12.23 4.12 17.60
N PRO A 173 -12.65 4.73 18.71
CA PRO A 173 -11.86 5.78 19.37
C PRO A 173 -10.50 5.30 19.90
N THR A 174 -10.33 3.99 20.09
CA THR A 174 -9.09 3.39 20.63
C THR A 174 -8.13 2.93 19.54
N LEU A 175 -8.58 2.85 18.28
CA LEU A 175 -7.75 2.46 17.15
C LEU A 175 -6.72 3.56 16.84
N LYS A 176 -5.47 3.16 16.59
CA LYS A 176 -4.35 4.05 16.28
C LYS A 176 -4.05 4.05 14.79
#